data_0b1467f7449b6b51f33cf007bb5c78ad
#
_entry.id   0b1467f7449b6b51f33cf007bb5c78ad
#
_cell.length_a   1.000
_cell.length_b   1.000
_cell.length_c   1.000
_cell.angle_alpha   90.00
_cell.angle_beta   90.00
_cell.angle_gamma   90.00
#
_symmetry.space_group_name_H-M   'P 1'
#
loop_
_entity.id
_entity.type
_entity.pdbx_description
1 polymer ?
#
loop_
_entity_poly.entity_id
_entity_poly.type
_entity_poly.pdbx_seq_one_letter_code
_entity_poly.pdbx_strand_id
1 'polypeptide(L)'
;IKTPLTLILGPLNKMAQDAPAGAFADDIRIVKKNAERLKRVIDQLLDFRKIENNKMGLRVTKMDLVFLIQEVKSYFNTLAQSKRIDYTFLHEMDSLFVWVDTDKMEKILTNLLSNAFKFTPEQGKITIRLREEETEVVLSVEDNGEGIPPENLASVFERFFTSGQSYAPGTGIGLHLTREFVLMHKG
;
A
#
# COMPACT_ATOMS: atom_id res chain seq x y z
N ILE A 1 -19.34 10.03 -4.04
CA ILE A 1 -18.87 8.76 -4.66
C ILE A 1 -18.49 7.72 -3.60
N LYS A 2 -17.86 8.08 -2.45
CA LYS A 2 -17.55 7.13 -1.38
C LYS A 2 -18.79 6.44 -0.81
N THR A 3 -19.86 7.19 -0.54
CA THR A 3 -21.07 6.70 0.12
C THR A 3 -21.75 5.52 -0.60
N PRO A 4 -22.07 5.57 -1.94
CA PRO A 4 -22.72 4.45 -2.60
C PRO A 4 -21.84 3.18 -2.61
N LEU A 5 -20.53 3.32 -2.68
CA LEU A 5 -19.62 2.18 -2.68
C LEU A 5 -19.54 1.49 -1.29
N THR A 6 -19.60 2.28 -0.21
CA THR A 6 -19.69 1.74 1.16
C THR A 6 -21.00 0.99 1.37
N LEU A 7 -22.11 1.50 0.79
CA LEU A 7 -23.43 0.85 0.82
C LEU A 7 -23.48 -0.46 0.01
N ILE A 8 -22.62 -0.63 -0.99
CA ILE A 8 -22.46 -1.89 -1.74
C ILE A 8 -21.57 -2.87 -0.96
N LEU A 9 -20.47 -2.39 -0.40
CA LEU A 9 -19.50 -3.23 0.34
C LEU A 9 -20.08 -3.82 1.62
N GLY A 10 -20.92 -3.08 2.35
CA GLY A 10 -21.55 -3.56 3.58
C GLY A 10 -22.35 -4.85 3.39
N PRO A 11 -23.39 -4.88 2.52
CA PRO A 11 -24.12 -6.09 2.19
C PRO A 11 -23.26 -7.21 1.62
N LEU A 12 -22.28 -6.91 0.75
CA LEU A 12 -21.36 -7.91 0.20
C LEU A 12 -20.50 -8.58 1.27
N ASN A 13 -20.03 -7.83 2.27
CA ASN A 13 -19.29 -8.39 3.40
C ASN A 13 -20.15 -9.35 4.19
N LYS A 14 -21.43 -9.00 4.46
CA LYS A 14 -22.37 -9.85 5.17
C LYS A 14 -22.67 -11.13 4.37
N MET A 15 -22.98 -10.98 3.07
CA MET A 15 -23.22 -12.13 2.18
C MET A 15 -22.01 -13.07 2.10
N ALA A 16 -20.78 -12.52 2.07
CA ALA A 16 -19.55 -13.32 2.04
C ALA A 16 -19.29 -14.09 3.34
N GLN A 17 -19.79 -13.59 4.49
CA GLN A 17 -19.69 -14.29 5.78
C GLN A 17 -20.75 -15.39 5.92
N ASP A 18 -21.96 -15.16 5.39
CA ASP A 18 -23.10 -16.04 5.55
C ASP A 18 -23.27 -17.03 4.39
N ALA A 19 -22.49 -16.90 3.30
CA ALA A 19 -22.63 -17.74 2.12
C ALA A 19 -22.16 -19.18 2.37
N PRO A 20 -23.00 -20.20 2.12
CA PRO A 20 -22.56 -21.58 2.13
C PRO A 20 -21.51 -21.82 1.03
N ALA A 21 -20.62 -22.82 1.26
CA ALA A 21 -19.59 -23.17 0.27
C ALA A 21 -20.23 -23.58 -1.08
N GLY A 22 -19.78 -22.94 -2.18
CA GLY A 22 -20.28 -23.21 -3.54
C GLY A 22 -19.97 -22.07 -4.51
N ALA A 23 -20.37 -22.22 -5.78
CA ALA A 23 -20.15 -21.23 -6.86
C ALA A 23 -20.65 -19.83 -6.51
N PHE A 24 -21.76 -19.71 -5.78
CA PHE A 24 -22.30 -18.42 -5.35
C PHE A 24 -21.39 -17.68 -4.36
N ALA A 25 -20.70 -18.41 -3.49
CA ALA A 25 -19.71 -17.83 -2.57
C ALA A 25 -18.48 -17.28 -3.33
N ASP A 26 -18.07 -17.93 -4.39
CA ASP A 26 -16.97 -17.46 -5.25
C ASP A 26 -17.35 -16.19 -6.02
N ASP A 27 -18.57 -16.13 -6.56
CA ASP A 27 -19.08 -14.93 -7.23
C ASP A 27 -19.12 -13.72 -6.26
N ILE A 28 -19.63 -13.92 -5.04
CA ILE A 28 -19.64 -12.87 -4.00
C ILE A 28 -18.21 -12.41 -3.70
N ARG A 29 -17.26 -13.33 -3.59
CA ARG A 29 -15.84 -13.01 -3.34
C ARG A 29 -15.24 -12.18 -4.48
N ILE A 30 -15.56 -12.53 -5.74
CA ILE A 30 -15.12 -11.79 -6.92
C ILE A 30 -15.71 -10.38 -6.92
N VAL A 31 -17.01 -10.23 -6.70
CA VAL A 31 -17.69 -8.92 -6.65
C VAL A 31 -17.14 -8.05 -5.53
N LYS A 32 -16.94 -8.61 -4.32
CA LYS A 32 -16.33 -7.93 -3.18
C LYS A 32 -14.94 -7.42 -3.51
N LYS A 33 -14.07 -8.28 -4.08
CA LYS A 33 -12.69 -7.91 -4.47
C LYS A 33 -12.67 -6.77 -5.49
N ASN A 34 -13.58 -6.78 -6.46
CA ASN A 34 -13.68 -5.71 -7.46
C ASN A 34 -14.22 -4.40 -6.85
N ALA A 35 -15.19 -4.47 -5.93
CA ALA A 35 -15.70 -3.31 -5.24
C ALA A 35 -14.64 -2.66 -4.32
N GLU A 36 -13.84 -3.47 -3.62
CA GLU A 36 -12.70 -2.99 -2.82
C GLU A 36 -11.61 -2.35 -3.70
N ARG A 37 -11.34 -2.94 -4.86
CA ARG A 37 -10.42 -2.37 -5.85
C ARG A 37 -10.91 -1.01 -6.34
N LEU A 38 -12.20 -0.90 -6.71
CA LEU A 38 -12.81 0.35 -7.17
C LEU A 38 -12.77 1.42 -6.07
N LYS A 39 -13.08 1.05 -4.81
CA LYS A 39 -12.97 1.95 -3.66
C LYS A 39 -11.55 2.52 -3.54
N ARG A 40 -10.52 1.68 -3.65
CA ARG A 40 -9.11 2.10 -3.56
C ARG A 40 -8.74 3.08 -4.68
N VAL A 41 -9.18 2.82 -5.91
CA VAL A 41 -8.94 3.73 -7.05
C VAL A 41 -9.60 5.09 -6.81
N ILE A 42 -10.84 5.10 -6.32
CA ILE A 42 -11.57 6.34 -6.00
C ILE A 42 -10.86 7.11 -4.87
N ASP A 43 -10.44 6.43 -3.81
CA ASP A 43 -9.72 7.06 -2.71
C ASP A 43 -8.39 7.68 -3.18
N GLN A 44 -7.63 6.97 -4.00
CA GLN A 44 -6.41 7.50 -4.63
C GLN A 44 -6.69 8.74 -5.50
N LEU A 45 -7.74 8.70 -6.31
CA LEU A 45 -8.12 9.84 -7.17
C LEU A 45 -8.55 11.07 -6.35
N LEU A 46 -9.24 10.86 -5.23
CA LEU A 46 -9.65 11.93 -4.34
C LEU A 46 -8.46 12.54 -3.60
N ASP A 47 -7.52 11.71 -3.13
CA ASP A 47 -6.28 12.18 -2.51
C ASP A 47 -5.44 12.97 -3.53
N PHE A 48 -5.28 12.44 -4.75
CA PHE A 48 -4.63 13.13 -5.86
C PHE A 48 -5.26 14.52 -6.13
N ARG A 49 -6.59 14.61 -6.25
CA ARG A 49 -7.29 15.88 -6.45
C ARG A 49 -7.10 16.87 -5.31
N LYS A 50 -7.01 16.40 -4.06
CA LYS A 50 -6.72 17.28 -2.91
C LYS A 50 -5.31 17.85 -2.97
N ILE A 51 -4.32 17.04 -3.39
CA ILE A 51 -2.94 17.49 -3.58
C ILE A 51 -2.87 18.54 -4.69
N GLU A 52 -3.42 18.26 -5.89
CA GLU A 52 -3.44 19.21 -7.01
C GLU A 52 -4.04 20.58 -6.65
N ASN A 53 -5.06 20.58 -5.81
CA ASN A 53 -5.72 21.82 -5.40
C ASN A 53 -5.10 22.46 -4.15
N ASN A 54 -3.93 21.99 -3.66
CA ASN A 54 -3.28 22.43 -2.42
C ASN A 54 -4.22 22.38 -1.19
N LYS A 55 -5.18 21.44 -1.19
CA LYS A 55 -6.17 21.27 -0.11
C LYS A 55 -5.84 20.12 0.83
N MET A 56 -4.71 19.45 0.62
CA MET A 56 -4.27 18.38 1.51
C MET A 56 -3.32 18.94 2.55
N GLY A 57 -3.70 18.82 3.82
CA GLY A 57 -2.85 19.14 4.96
C GLY A 57 -2.32 17.89 5.64
N LEU A 58 -1.28 18.00 6.45
CA LEU A 58 -0.82 16.98 7.38
C LEU A 58 -1.55 17.11 8.73
N ARG A 59 -1.91 15.96 9.29
CA ARG A 59 -2.39 15.84 10.68
C ARG A 59 -1.37 15.02 11.46
N VAL A 60 -0.27 15.67 11.84
CA VAL A 60 0.82 14.99 12.53
C VAL A 60 0.46 14.67 13.98
N THR A 61 0.78 13.47 14.40
CA THR A 61 0.66 12.98 15.77
C THR A 61 1.95 12.26 16.14
N LYS A 62 2.26 12.19 17.44
CA LYS A 62 3.37 11.37 17.91
C LYS A 62 2.98 9.89 17.76
N MET A 63 3.73 9.15 16.96
CA MET A 63 3.47 7.75 16.63
C MET A 63 4.73 6.92 16.80
N ASP A 64 4.57 5.72 17.33
CA ASP A 64 5.63 4.69 17.30
C ASP A 64 5.67 4.06 15.91
N LEU A 65 6.74 4.36 15.17
CA LEU A 65 6.89 3.90 13.78
C LEU A 65 7.15 2.40 13.70
N VAL A 66 7.82 1.79 14.70
CA VAL A 66 8.01 0.33 14.76
C VAL A 66 6.66 -0.36 14.86
N PHE A 67 5.80 0.10 15.77
CA PHE A 67 4.45 -0.42 15.93
C PHE A 67 3.62 -0.27 14.64
N LEU A 68 3.62 0.91 14.02
CA LEU A 68 2.87 1.15 12.78
C LEU A 68 3.32 0.23 11.64
N ILE A 69 4.64 0.03 11.49
CA ILE A 69 5.17 -0.86 10.45
C ILE A 69 4.76 -2.32 10.72
N GLN A 70 4.79 -2.77 11.97
CA GLN A 70 4.36 -4.12 12.35
C GLN A 70 2.88 -4.35 12.04
N GLU A 71 2.02 -3.37 12.36
CA GLU A 71 0.60 -3.41 12.03
C GLU A 71 0.37 -3.54 10.52
N VAL A 72 0.96 -2.63 9.73
CA VAL A 72 0.81 -2.67 8.26
C VAL A 72 1.41 -3.94 7.66
N LYS A 73 2.57 -4.39 8.20
CA LYS A 73 3.19 -5.66 7.80
C LYS A 73 2.22 -6.83 7.99
N SER A 74 1.46 -6.84 9.08
CA SER A 74 0.53 -7.93 9.40
C SER A 74 -0.54 -8.14 8.33
N TYR A 75 -0.99 -7.09 7.62
CA TYR A 75 -1.99 -7.17 6.55
C TYR A 75 -1.53 -8.03 5.37
N PHE A 76 -0.22 -8.20 5.20
CA PHE A 76 0.37 -8.96 4.09
C PHE A 76 0.83 -10.37 4.48
N ASN A 77 0.75 -10.77 5.76
CA ASN A 77 1.26 -12.07 6.22
C ASN A 77 0.61 -13.26 5.50
N THR A 78 -0.72 -13.24 5.31
CA THR A 78 -1.42 -14.31 4.59
C THR A 78 -0.97 -14.40 3.14
N LEU A 79 -0.73 -13.25 2.49
CA LEU A 79 -0.24 -13.20 1.12
C LEU A 79 1.20 -13.70 1.03
N ALA A 80 2.07 -13.35 1.99
CA ALA A 80 3.44 -13.85 2.09
C ALA A 80 3.46 -15.38 2.21
N GLN A 81 2.63 -15.94 3.10
CA GLN A 81 2.50 -17.38 3.27
C GLN A 81 2.00 -18.07 1.99
N SER A 82 0.95 -17.54 1.35
CA SER A 82 0.38 -18.14 0.13
C SER A 82 1.36 -18.17 -1.04
N LYS A 83 2.22 -17.14 -1.15
CA LYS A 83 3.28 -17.03 -2.16
C LYS A 83 4.62 -17.64 -1.70
N ARG A 84 4.73 -18.10 -0.46
CA ARG A 84 5.98 -18.59 0.17
C ARG A 84 7.10 -17.57 0.14
N ILE A 85 6.77 -16.28 0.25
CA ILE A 85 7.74 -15.18 0.26
C ILE A 85 8.41 -15.08 1.64
N ASP A 86 9.75 -14.98 1.67
CA ASP A 86 10.52 -14.59 2.86
C ASP A 86 10.25 -13.10 3.16
N TYR A 87 9.38 -12.86 4.14
CA TYR A 87 8.87 -11.53 4.45
C TYR A 87 9.31 -11.06 5.83
N THR A 88 10.31 -10.21 5.88
CA THR A 88 10.99 -9.79 7.12
C THR A 88 10.88 -8.29 7.37
N PHE A 89 10.90 -7.91 8.64
CA PHE A 89 11.07 -6.53 9.10
C PHE A 89 12.30 -6.47 9.99
N LEU A 90 13.29 -5.67 9.58
CA LEU A 90 14.57 -5.48 10.25
C LEU A 90 14.62 -4.08 10.86
N HIS A 91 14.84 -4.02 12.16
CA HIS A 91 15.00 -2.81 12.95
C HIS A 91 15.91 -3.11 14.16
N GLU A 92 16.59 -2.10 14.66
CA GLU A 92 17.53 -2.22 15.79
C GLU A 92 16.94 -1.69 17.11
N MET A 93 15.75 -1.03 17.03
CA MET A 93 15.09 -0.39 18.17
C MET A 93 13.76 -1.04 18.49
N ASP A 94 13.39 -1.15 19.76
CA ASP A 94 12.10 -1.68 20.19
C ASP A 94 10.94 -0.72 19.90
N SER A 95 11.20 0.59 19.91
CA SER A 95 10.24 1.65 19.58
C SER A 95 10.95 2.87 19.00
N LEU A 96 10.30 3.57 18.07
CA LEU A 96 10.80 4.82 17.50
C LEU A 96 9.66 5.82 17.35
N PHE A 97 9.62 6.82 18.22
CA PHE A 97 8.58 7.84 18.22
C PHE A 97 8.92 8.99 17.29
N VAL A 98 8.09 9.21 16.30
CA VAL A 98 8.19 10.29 15.33
C VAL A 98 6.89 11.10 15.24
N TRP A 99 6.96 12.32 14.71
CA TRP A 99 5.79 13.15 14.44
C TRP A 99 5.39 13.00 12.97
N VAL A 100 4.35 12.22 12.71
CA VAL A 100 3.90 11.89 11.34
C VAL A 100 2.37 11.89 11.24
N ASP A 101 1.88 12.03 10.03
CA ASP A 101 0.47 11.76 9.72
C ASP A 101 0.30 10.24 9.50
N THR A 102 -0.28 9.58 10.50
CA THR A 102 -0.41 8.11 10.54
C THR A 102 -1.17 7.56 9.31
N ASP A 103 -2.26 8.22 8.87
CA ASP A 103 -3.03 7.80 7.67
C ASP A 103 -2.17 7.84 6.41
N LYS A 104 -1.35 8.88 6.25
CA LYS A 104 -0.46 8.97 5.08
C LYS A 104 0.70 8.00 5.14
N MET A 105 1.29 7.78 6.33
CA MET A 105 2.34 6.78 6.52
C MET A 105 1.84 5.35 6.24
N GLU A 106 0.64 5.01 6.71
CA GLU A 106 -0.01 3.74 6.39
C GLU A 106 -0.22 3.57 4.88
N LYS A 107 -0.66 4.63 4.18
CA LYS A 107 -0.84 4.63 2.73
C LYS A 107 0.49 4.45 1.98
N ILE A 108 1.57 5.13 2.43
CA ILE A 108 2.92 4.95 1.88
C ILE A 108 3.34 3.49 1.99
N LEU A 109 3.32 2.94 3.20
CA LEU A 109 3.72 1.56 3.48
C LEU A 109 2.89 0.55 2.68
N THR A 110 1.56 0.69 2.72
CA THR A 110 0.65 -0.21 2.00
C THR A 110 0.91 -0.17 0.50
N ASN A 111 1.19 1.00 -0.08
CA ASN A 111 1.47 1.14 -1.50
C ASN A 111 2.83 0.50 -1.87
N LEU A 112 3.89 0.75 -1.10
CA LEU A 112 5.19 0.16 -1.33
C LEU A 112 5.13 -1.37 -1.20
N LEU A 113 4.52 -1.89 -0.14
CA LEU A 113 4.35 -3.33 0.08
C LEU A 113 3.48 -3.98 -0.99
N SER A 114 2.38 -3.34 -1.38
CA SER A 114 1.53 -3.84 -2.47
C SER A 114 2.30 -3.98 -3.78
N ASN A 115 3.21 -3.03 -4.08
CA ASN A 115 4.09 -3.13 -5.25
C ASN A 115 5.12 -4.25 -5.09
N ALA A 116 5.80 -4.34 -3.95
CA ALA A 116 6.75 -5.40 -3.67
C ALA A 116 6.09 -6.79 -3.84
N PHE A 117 4.92 -7.03 -3.23
CA PHE A 117 4.19 -8.29 -3.39
C PHE A 117 3.65 -8.55 -4.79
N LYS A 118 3.41 -7.50 -5.58
CA LYS A 118 2.96 -7.60 -6.97
C LYS A 118 4.07 -8.10 -7.88
N PHE A 119 5.27 -7.57 -7.70
CA PHE A 119 6.41 -7.79 -8.60
C PHE A 119 7.38 -8.88 -8.12
N THR A 120 7.28 -9.29 -6.86
CA THR A 120 8.07 -10.42 -6.33
C THR A 120 7.42 -11.75 -6.74
N PRO A 121 8.21 -12.68 -7.33
CA PRO A 121 7.74 -14.02 -7.67
C PRO A 121 7.44 -14.85 -6.41
N GLU A 122 6.80 -16.00 -6.58
CA GLU A 122 6.68 -16.99 -5.52
C GLU A 122 8.07 -17.42 -5.03
N GLN A 123 8.19 -17.68 -3.72
CA GLN A 123 9.46 -18.01 -3.05
C GLN A 123 10.50 -16.88 -3.09
N GLY A 124 10.08 -15.67 -3.44
CA GLY A 124 10.95 -14.49 -3.41
C GLY A 124 11.18 -13.95 -2.00
N LYS A 125 11.76 -12.75 -1.92
CA LYS A 125 12.11 -12.10 -0.67
C LYS A 125 11.64 -10.66 -0.67
N ILE A 126 11.04 -10.21 0.45
CA ILE A 126 10.67 -8.82 0.72
C ILE A 126 11.19 -8.47 2.11
N THR A 127 11.94 -7.38 2.20
CA THR A 127 12.50 -6.90 3.47
C THR A 127 12.09 -5.45 3.70
N ILE A 128 11.46 -5.18 4.83
CA ILE A 128 11.28 -3.82 5.34
C ILE A 128 12.46 -3.52 6.24
N ARG A 129 13.09 -2.35 6.12
CA ARG A 129 14.14 -1.89 7.05
C ARG A 129 13.77 -0.54 7.62
N LEU A 130 14.00 -0.38 8.92
CA LEU A 130 13.90 0.88 9.62
C LEU A 130 15.24 1.16 10.29
N ARG A 131 15.80 2.33 10.01
CA ARG A 131 17.05 2.81 10.61
C ARG A 131 16.85 4.23 11.10
N GLU A 132 17.42 4.53 12.25
CA GLU A 132 17.54 5.89 12.74
C GLU A 132 18.96 6.36 12.41
N GLU A 133 19.06 7.49 11.73
CA GLU A 133 20.30 8.19 11.42
C GLU A 133 20.37 9.49 12.22
N GLU A 134 21.51 10.20 12.21
CA GLU A 134 21.71 11.37 13.08
C GLU A 134 20.63 12.45 12.94
N THR A 135 20.08 12.66 11.73
CA THR A 135 19.13 13.73 11.43
C THR A 135 17.83 13.24 10.80
N GLU A 136 17.75 11.97 10.47
CA GLU A 136 16.59 11.42 9.75
C GLU A 136 16.30 9.97 10.12
N VAL A 137 15.11 9.54 9.75
CA VAL A 137 14.68 8.13 9.86
C VAL A 137 14.56 7.57 8.45
N VAL A 138 15.29 6.50 8.17
CA VAL A 138 15.26 5.83 6.87
C VAL A 138 14.38 4.59 6.94
N LEU A 139 13.31 4.60 6.14
CA LEU A 139 12.43 3.46 5.94
C LEU A 139 12.58 2.97 4.50
N SER A 140 13.00 1.71 4.31
CA SER A 140 13.09 1.08 3.00
C SER A 140 12.25 -0.19 2.89
N VAL A 141 11.76 -0.45 1.69
CA VAL A 141 11.12 -1.71 1.29
C VAL A 141 11.92 -2.26 0.12
N GLU A 142 12.56 -3.39 0.33
CA GLU A 142 13.41 -4.06 -0.65
C GLU A 142 12.74 -5.35 -1.10
N ASP A 143 12.72 -5.61 -2.40
CA ASP A 143 12.25 -6.86 -2.98
C ASP A 143 13.26 -7.42 -3.99
N ASN A 144 13.19 -8.72 -4.27
CA ASN A 144 14.00 -9.38 -5.28
C ASN A 144 13.18 -9.74 -6.53
N GLY A 145 12.21 -8.91 -6.87
CA GLY A 145 11.37 -9.04 -8.06
C GLY A 145 12.09 -8.72 -9.36
N GLU A 146 11.33 -8.50 -10.41
CA GLU A 146 11.85 -8.20 -11.76
C GLU A 146 12.61 -6.87 -11.86
N GLY A 147 12.50 -6.03 -10.83
CA GLY A 147 13.11 -4.69 -10.81
C GLY A 147 12.43 -3.70 -11.76
N ILE A 148 13.03 -2.50 -11.84
CA ILE A 148 12.56 -1.42 -12.69
C ILE A 148 13.61 -1.18 -13.77
N PRO A 149 13.25 -1.27 -15.07
CA PRO A 149 14.19 -0.95 -16.15
C PRO A 149 14.79 0.45 -15.97
N PRO A 150 16.10 0.64 -16.22
CA PRO A 150 16.77 1.93 -16.02
C PRO A 150 16.09 3.12 -16.72
N GLU A 151 15.54 2.90 -17.89
CA GLU A 151 14.80 3.90 -18.68
C GLU A 151 13.51 4.36 -18.00
N ASN A 152 12.96 3.57 -17.09
CA ASN A 152 11.73 3.86 -16.37
C ASN A 152 11.94 4.49 -14.99
N LEU A 153 13.17 4.46 -14.44
CA LEU A 153 13.46 4.94 -13.08
C LEU A 153 13.09 6.42 -12.88
N ALA A 154 13.29 7.25 -13.89
CA ALA A 154 12.93 8.67 -13.81
C ALA A 154 11.40 8.89 -13.78
N SER A 155 10.64 7.98 -14.38
CA SER A 155 9.20 8.14 -14.61
C SER A 155 8.32 7.34 -13.66
N VAL A 156 8.87 6.44 -12.82
CA VAL A 156 8.04 5.59 -11.93
C VAL A 156 7.20 6.38 -10.91
N PHE A 157 7.62 7.60 -10.58
CA PHE A 157 6.89 8.52 -9.71
C PHE A 157 5.99 9.49 -10.47
N GLU A 158 5.98 9.45 -11.80
CA GLU A 158 5.10 10.27 -12.62
C GLU A 158 3.66 9.76 -12.54
N ARG A 159 2.73 10.66 -12.86
CA ARG A 159 1.30 10.40 -12.84
C ARG A 159 0.92 9.40 -13.92
N PHE A 160 0.11 8.41 -13.56
CA PHE A 160 -0.43 7.41 -14.48
C PHE A 160 0.63 6.54 -15.18
N PHE A 161 1.88 6.60 -14.70
CA PHE A 161 2.93 5.74 -15.23
C PHE A 161 2.65 4.27 -14.87
N THR A 162 2.67 3.42 -15.89
CA THR A 162 2.60 1.96 -15.77
C THR A 162 3.57 1.36 -16.77
N SER A 163 4.37 0.37 -16.37
CA SER A 163 5.43 -0.21 -17.24
C SER A 163 4.90 -1.01 -18.43
N GLY A 164 3.59 -1.08 -18.64
CA GLY A 164 2.98 -1.76 -19.79
C GLY A 164 3.13 -3.29 -19.85
N GLN A 165 4.11 -3.85 -19.14
CA GLN A 165 4.48 -5.27 -19.20
C GLN A 165 3.85 -6.13 -18.09
N SER A 166 3.15 -5.55 -17.15
CA SER A 166 2.62 -6.28 -15.98
C SER A 166 1.25 -6.88 -16.25
N TYR A 167 1.09 -8.19 -16.05
CA TYR A 167 -0.19 -8.91 -16.03
C TYR A 167 -1.19 -8.41 -14.96
N ALA A 168 -0.75 -7.58 -14.02
CA ALA A 168 -1.58 -6.99 -12.97
C ALA A 168 -1.67 -5.46 -13.14
N PRO A 169 -2.79 -4.94 -13.68
CA PRO A 169 -2.94 -3.51 -13.93
C PRO A 169 -2.91 -2.70 -12.64
N GLY A 170 -2.03 -1.69 -12.60
CA GLY A 170 -1.99 -0.66 -11.57
C GLY A 170 -2.72 0.61 -12.04
N THR A 171 -3.00 1.52 -11.11
CA THR A 171 -3.59 2.83 -11.41
C THR A 171 -2.55 3.85 -11.93
N GLY A 172 -1.26 3.57 -11.72
CA GLY A 172 -0.17 4.53 -11.96
C GLY A 172 -0.17 5.75 -11.04
N ILE A 173 -1.04 5.75 -10.02
CA ILE A 173 -1.18 6.88 -9.07
C ILE A 173 -0.43 6.59 -7.74
N GLY A 174 -0.24 5.32 -7.41
CA GLY A 174 0.26 4.91 -6.10
C GLY A 174 1.63 5.49 -5.75
N LEU A 175 2.66 5.28 -6.59
CA LEU A 175 4.00 5.80 -6.34
C LEU A 175 4.05 7.33 -6.38
N HIS A 176 3.27 7.96 -7.25
CA HIS A 176 3.11 9.41 -7.26
C HIS A 176 2.59 9.92 -5.90
N LEU A 177 1.50 9.34 -5.38
CA LEU A 177 0.97 9.69 -4.06
C LEU A 177 1.97 9.43 -2.94
N THR A 178 2.71 8.33 -3.01
CA THR A 178 3.77 8.01 -2.06
C THR A 178 4.80 9.15 -2.01
N ARG A 179 5.31 9.57 -3.18
CA ARG A 179 6.25 10.69 -3.27
C ARG A 179 5.67 11.97 -2.67
N GLU A 180 4.45 12.34 -3.03
CA GLU A 180 3.81 13.55 -2.51
C GLU A 180 3.63 13.50 -0.99
N PHE A 181 3.25 12.35 -0.42
CA PHE A 181 3.13 12.20 1.04
C PHE A 181 4.49 12.28 1.74
N VAL A 182 5.55 11.72 1.16
CA VAL A 182 6.92 11.83 1.68
C VAL A 182 7.36 13.29 1.67
N LEU A 183 7.21 13.99 0.53
CA LEU A 183 7.54 15.43 0.42
C LEU A 183 6.77 16.30 1.42
N MET A 184 5.48 15.98 1.69
CA MET A 184 4.71 16.68 2.72
C MET A 184 5.30 16.48 4.12
N HIS A 185 5.93 15.34 4.40
CA HIS A 185 6.65 15.05 5.65
C HIS A 185 8.09 15.60 5.67
N LYS A 186 8.53 16.33 4.62
CA LYS A 186 9.88 16.86 4.43
C LYS A 186 10.96 15.76 4.27
N GLY A 187 10.56 14.62 3.77
CA GLY A 187 11.45 13.52 3.36
C GLY A 187 11.78 13.56 1.89
#